data_d40d37b5a33f0389fbcb3b2dd11f299f
#
_entry.id   d40d37b5a33f0389fbcb3b2dd11f299f
#
_cell.length_a   1.000
_cell.length_b   1.000
_cell.length_c   1.000
_cell.angle_alpha   90.00
_cell.angle_beta   90.00
_cell.angle_gamma   90.00
#
_symmetry.space_group_name_H-M   'P 1'
#
loop_
_entity.id
_entity.type
_entity.pdbx_description
1 polymer ?
#
loop_
_entity_poly.entity_id
_entity_poly.type
_entity_poly.pdbx_seq_one_letter_code
_entity_poly.pdbx_strand_id
1 'polypeptide(L)'
;MLEDFKLKVFMAVAENGSFTIAAKALGVTQPAVSQNIAELERNMGAELFTRGRGSVTLTAAGIIFKEYAEKILYWYSAAGQLFGPTGKITANKPVRISADGFIASHILPLALSKLLAFNPSLTFSIRSESSGNNSDIRIYAQRHVTEPSFEDIGTFLFSVTASAVSSNPAYSKTTDLKDLPQSARLAVPKIYSEILPLDLKARVAVVSDSAEAIVKLVADSPDIIGLLPHPATRQDLITLPVSLPDLTLDVHLEALEPSNHIATALLRILCDQYPA
;
A
#
# COMPACT_ATOMS: atom_id res chain seq x y z
N MET A 1 -28.53 -8.86 -4.14
CA MET A 1 -27.23 -8.44 -3.57
C MET A 1 -27.03 -9.23 -2.28
N LEU A 2 -26.00 -10.08 -2.24
CA LEU A 2 -25.65 -10.89 -1.06
C LEU A 2 -24.95 -9.97 -0.07
N GLU A 3 -25.67 -9.43 0.93
CA GLU A 3 -25.08 -8.56 1.94
C GLU A 3 -25.86 -8.62 3.24
N ASP A 4 -25.18 -8.65 4.37
CA ASP A 4 -25.82 -8.42 5.66
C ASP A 4 -25.97 -6.91 5.89
N PHE A 5 -27.20 -6.44 5.85
CA PHE A 5 -27.51 -5.03 6.02
C PHE A 5 -27.08 -4.48 7.40
N LYS A 6 -27.06 -5.30 8.45
CA LYS A 6 -26.60 -4.91 9.78
C LYS A 6 -25.11 -4.56 9.79
N LEU A 7 -24.28 -5.30 9.05
CA LEU A 7 -22.86 -4.97 8.91
C LEU A 7 -22.66 -3.65 8.18
N LYS A 8 -23.45 -3.37 7.14
CA LYS A 8 -23.41 -2.07 6.46
C LYS A 8 -23.82 -0.92 7.38
N VAL A 9 -24.87 -1.13 8.17
CA VAL A 9 -25.32 -0.13 9.15
C VAL A 9 -24.22 0.13 10.19
N PHE A 10 -23.58 -0.93 10.69
CA PHE A 10 -22.48 -0.81 11.64
C PHE A 10 -21.32 0.00 11.05
N MET A 11 -20.89 -0.34 9.82
CA MET A 11 -19.80 0.39 9.15
C MET A 11 -20.15 1.86 8.92
N ALA A 12 -21.35 2.15 8.44
CA ALA A 12 -21.79 3.53 8.23
C ALA A 12 -21.80 4.36 9.52
N VAL A 13 -22.20 3.78 10.66
CA VAL A 13 -22.13 4.46 11.97
C VAL A 13 -20.69 4.65 12.42
N ALA A 14 -19.83 3.65 12.23
CA ALA A 14 -18.42 3.70 12.60
C ALA A 14 -17.64 4.78 11.83
N GLU A 15 -17.93 4.93 10.54
CA GLU A 15 -17.28 5.91 9.65
C GLU A 15 -17.78 7.35 9.89
N ASN A 16 -19.08 7.51 10.15
CA ASN A 16 -19.68 8.84 10.29
C ASN A 16 -19.73 9.36 11.74
N GLY A 17 -19.47 8.52 12.74
CA GLY A 17 -19.55 8.90 14.17
C GLY A 17 -20.93 9.40 14.59
N SER A 18 -21.99 9.08 13.81
CA SER A 18 -23.34 9.60 14.01
C SER A 18 -24.41 8.68 13.41
N PHE A 19 -25.38 8.28 14.23
CA PHE A 19 -26.55 7.51 13.77
C PHE A 19 -27.38 8.27 12.73
N THR A 20 -27.49 9.59 12.87
CA THR A 20 -28.29 10.42 11.97
C THR A 20 -27.62 10.57 10.60
N ILE A 21 -26.29 10.76 10.58
CA ILE A 21 -25.54 10.88 9.32
C ILE A 21 -25.51 9.52 8.60
N ALA A 22 -25.27 8.43 9.34
CA ALA A 22 -25.31 7.08 8.80
C ALA A 22 -26.68 6.74 8.19
N ALA A 23 -27.77 7.14 8.86
CA ALA A 23 -29.13 6.93 8.35
C ALA A 23 -29.34 7.65 6.99
N LYS A 24 -28.89 8.89 6.88
CA LYS A 24 -28.94 9.66 5.61
C LYS A 24 -28.11 8.99 4.52
N ALA A 25 -26.88 8.55 4.84
CA ALA A 25 -25.99 7.89 3.89
C ALA A 25 -26.59 6.59 3.34
N LEU A 26 -27.31 5.84 4.18
CA LEU A 26 -27.94 4.56 3.83
C LEU A 26 -29.36 4.70 3.25
N GLY A 27 -29.94 5.91 3.24
CA GLY A 27 -31.29 6.13 2.77
C GLY A 27 -32.38 5.52 3.67
N VAL A 28 -32.11 5.38 4.98
CA VAL A 28 -33.02 4.82 5.97
C VAL A 28 -33.31 5.80 7.12
N THR A 29 -34.22 5.43 8.03
CA THR A 29 -34.51 6.25 9.19
C THR A 29 -33.51 6.02 10.33
N GLN A 30 -33.24 7.04 11.14
CA GLN A 30 -32.35 6.92 12.31
C GLN A 30 -32.84 5.84 13.33
N PRO A 31 -34.14 5.69 13.62
CA PRO A 31 -34.62 4.57 14.44
C PRO A 31 -34.24 3.20 13.84
N ALA A 32 -34.34 3.02 12.54
CA ALA A 32 -33.94 1.77 11.89
C ALA A 32 -32.44 1.47 12.06
N VAL A 33 -31.57 2.48 11.91
CA VAL A 33 -30.14 2.33 12.21
C VAL A 33 -29.92 1.93 13.66
N SER A 34 -30.57 2.63 14.60
CA SER A 34 -30.46 2.36 16.05
C SER A 34 -30.90 0.94 16.41
N GLN A 35 -32.00 0.47 15.82
CA GLN A 35 -32.51 -0.89 16.02
C GLN A 35 -31.56 -1.95 15.49
N ASN A 36 -31.01 -1.77 14.28
CA ASN A 36 -30.04 -2.70 13.69
C ASN A 36 -28.77 -2.82 14.54
N ILE A 37 -28.26 -1.70 15.06
CA ILE A 37 -27.09 -1.72 15.95
C ILE A 37 -27.43 -2.41 17.27
N ALA A 38 -28.56 -2.09 17.90
CA ALA A 38 -28.97 -2.73 19.15
C ALA A 38 -29.17 -4.26 19.00
N GLU A 39 -29.67 -4.70 17.85
CA GLU A 39 -29.79 -6.13 17.54
C GLU A 39 -28.42 -6.79 17.32
N LEU A 40 -27.53 -6.11 16.63
CA LEU A 40 -26.15 -6.59 16.41
C LEU A 40 -25.42 -6.74 17.74
N GLU A 41 -25.45 -5.72 18.60
CA GLU A 41 -24.85 -5.72 19.94
C GLU A 41 -25.42 -6.83 20.82
N ARG A 42 -26.73 -7.05 20.74
CA ARG A 42 -27.39 -8.15 21.47
C ARG A 42 -26.90 -9.53 20.99
N ASN A 43 -26.78 -9.70 19.68
CA ASN A 43 -26.32 -10.97 19.10
C ASN A 43 -24.85 -11.25 19.44
N MET A 44 -24.04 -10.21 19.58
CA MET A 44 -22.62 -10.31 19.96
C MET A 44 -22.43 -10.39 21.49
N GLY A 45 -23.44 -10.04 22.28
CA GLY A 45 -23.32 -9.95 23.74
C GLY A 45 -22.36 -8.85 24.20
N ALA A 46 -22.10 -7.85 23.38
CA ALA A 46 -21.18 -6.76 23.67
C ALA A 46 -21.66 -5.43 23.05
N GLU A 47 -21.43 -4.32 23.75
CA GLU A 47 -21.62 -2.99 23.18
C GLU A 47 -20.48 -2.67 22.20
N LEU A 48 -20.85 -2.28 20.98
CA LEU A 48 -19.90 -1.93 19.93
C LEU A 48 -19.64 -0.42 19.84
N PHE A 49 -20.60 0.38 20.36
CA PHE A 49 -20.52 1.84 20.36
C PHE A 49 -20.71 2.43 21.76
N THR A 50 -19.91 3.43 22.07
CA THR A 50 -20.11 4.32 23.21
C THR A 50 -20.88 5.56 22.75
N ARG A 51 -21.98 5.88 23.44
CA ARG A 51 -22.82 7.03 23.13
C ARG A 51 -22.46 8.19 24.07
N GLY A 52 -21.80 9.22 23.51
CA GLY A 52 -21.50 10.47 24.21
C GLY A 52 -22.45 11.61 23.85
N ARG A 53 -22.31 12.77 24.52
CA ARG A 53 -23.07 13.99 24.16
C ARG A 53 -22.61 14.49 22.80
N GLY A 54 -23.34 14.11 21.72
CA GLY A 54 -23.11 14.60 20.36
C GLY A 54 -22.11 13.80 19.50
N SER A 55 -21.48 12.75 20.02
CA SER A 55 -20.59 11.87 19.25
C SER A 55 -20.81 10.40 19.59
N VAL A 56 -20.58 9.55 18.59
CA VAL A 56 -20.62 8.09 18.73
C VAL A 56 -19.21 7.58 18.39
N THR A 57 -18.62 6.81 19.31
CA THR A 57 -17.28 6.24 19.13
C THR A 57 -17.33 4.73 19.31
N LEU A 58 -16.40 4.01 18.70
CA LEU A 58 -16.28 2.57 18.87
C LEU A 58 -15.77 2.23 20.28
N THR A 59 -16.29 1.16 20.87
CA THR A 59 -15.69 0.51 22.03
C THR A 59 -14.49 -0.33 21.62
N ALA A 60 -13.72 -0.89 22.56
CA ALA A 60 -12.67 -1.85 22.26
C ALA A 60 -13.22 -3.07 21.47
N ALA A 61 -14.39 -3.57 21.83
CA ALA A 61 -15.10 -4.62 21.10
C ALA A 61 -15.50 -4.15 19.70
N GLY A 62 -15.98 -2.89 19.57
CA GLY A 62 -16.35 -2.28 18.30
C GLY A 62 -15.17 -2.14 17.34
N ILE A 63 -13.98 -1.81 17.81
CA ILE A 63 -12.75 -1.72 17.01
C ILE A 63 -12.41 -3.10 16.43
N ILE A 64 -12.40 -4.13 17.28
CA ILE A 64 -12.14 -5.51 16.85
C ILE A 64 -13.22 -5.96 15.86
N PHE A 65 -14.48 -5.72 16.16
CA PHE A 65 -15.59 -6.10 15.30
C PHE A 65 -15.54 -5.41 13.94
N LYS A 66 -15.11 -4.15 13.89
CA LYS A 66 -14.94 -3.40 12.64
C LYS A 66 -14.01 -4.12 11.66
N GLU A 67 -12.88 -4.64 12.14
CA GLU A 67 -11.94 -5.40 11.31
C GLU A 67 -12.57 -6.64 10.68
N TYR A 68 -13.41 -7.37 11.43
CA TYR A 68 -14.11 -8.54 10.90
C TYR A 68 -15.27 -8.16 9.98
N ALA A 69 -16.02 -7.12 10.31
CA ALA A 69 -17.11 -6.62 9.48
C ALA A 69 -16.63 -6.19 8.09
N GLU A 70 -15.50 -5.48 8.02
CA GLU A 70 -14.87 -5.11 6.75
C GLU A 70 -14.49 -6.34 5.92
N LYS A 71 -13.89 -7.36 6.55
CA LYS A 71 -13.53 -8.62 5.88
C LYS A 71 -14.77 -9.34 5.35
N ILE A 72 -15.83 -9.44 6.14
CA ILE A 72 -17.07 -10.10 5.73
C ILE A 72 -17.72 -9.36 4.56
N LEU A 73 -17.84 -8.04 4.63
CA LEU A 73 -18.41 -7.22 3.56
C LEU A 73 -17.57 -7.32 2.27
N TYR A 74 -16.25 -7.35 2.40
CA TYR A 74 -15.35 -7.63 1.29
C TYR A 74 -15.70 -8.96 0.61
N TRP A 75 -15.84 -10.06 1.38
CA TRP A 75 -16.15 -11.37 0.81
C TRP A 75 -17.55 -11.45 0.20
N TYR A 76 -18.54 -10.77 0.79
CA TYR A 76 -19.87 -10.65 0.18
C TYR A 76 -19.80 -9.96 -1.18
N SER A 77 -19.06 -8.89 -1.26
CA SER A 77 -18.88 -8.16 -2.53
C SER A 77 -18.11 -8.99 -3.55
N ALA A 78 -17.03 -9.64 -3.15
CA ALA A 78 -16.25 -10.54 -4.01
C ALA A 78 -17.11 -11.69 -4.55
N ALA A 79 -17.93 -12.30 -3.69
CA ALA A 79 -18.88 -13.34 -4.11
C ALA A 79 -19.91 -12.80 -5.12
N GLY A 80 -20.43 -11.59 -4.91
CA GLY A 80 -21.35 -10.93 -5.83
C GLY A 80 -20.75 -10.66 -7.22
N GLN A 81 -19.46 -10.33 -7.28
CA GLN A 81 -18.75 -10.06 -8.53
C GLN A 81 -18.44 -11.32 -9.36
N LEU A 82 -18.40 -12.50 -8.72
CA LEU A 82 -18.25 -13.76 -9.45
C LEU A 82 -19.45 -14.03 -10.42
N PHE A 83 -20.59 -13.45 -10.11
CA PHE A 83 -21.80 -13.60 -10.90
C PHE A 83 -22.10 -12.30 -11.63
N GLY A 84 -21.83 -12.24 -12.93
CA GLY A 84 -22.22 -11.08 -13.76
C GLY A 84 -23.74 -10.86 -13.77
N PRO A 85 -24.24 -9.80 -14.43
CA PRO A 85 -25.66 -9.44 -14.49
C PRO A 85 -26.58 -10.57 -14.98
N THR A 86 -26.02 -11.58 -15.64
CA THR A 86 -26.74 -12.75 -16.17
C THR A 86 -26.72 -13.96 -15.23
N GLY A 87 -26.19 -13.84 -14.00
CA GLY A 87 -26.05 -14.95 -13.06
C GLY A 87 -25.04 -16.03 -13.50
N LYS A 88 -24.30 -15.80 -14.59
CA LYS A 88 -23.23 -16.71 -15.05
C LYS A 88 -21.90 -16.27 -14.45
N ILE A 89 -21.06 -17.24 -14.08
CA ILE A 89 -19.69 -16.97 -13.65
C ILE A 89 -18.99 -16.23 -14.80
N THR A 90 -18.67 -14.98 -14.58
CA THR A 90 -17.86 -14.21 -15.52
C THR A 90 -16.43 -14.73 -15.43
N ALA A 91 -15.83 -15.05 -16.57
CA ALA A 91 -14.42 -15.39 -16.63
C ALA A 91 -13.62 -14.28 -15.91
N ASN A 92 -12.80 -14.70 -14.96
CA ASN A 92 -12.01 -13.80 -14.12
C ASN A 92 -11.10 -12.97 -15.04
N LYS A 93 -11.47 -11.70 -15.28
CA LYS A 93 -10.55 -10.79 -15.95
C LYS A 93 -9.38 -10.53 -15.01
N PRO A 94 -8.14 -10.59 -15.50
CA PRO A 94 -6.99 -10.27 -14.67
C PRO A 94 -7.10 -8.83 -14.17
N VAL A 95 -6.85 -8.62 -12.89
CA VAL A 95 -6.71 -7.29 -12.29
C VAL A 95 -5.42 -6.68 -12.81
N ARG A 96 -5.52 -5.58 -13.51
CA ARG A 96 -4.39 -4.90 -14.13
C ARG A 96 -3.80 -3.91 -13.15
N ILE A 97 -2.57 -4.15 -12.73
CA ILE A 97 -1.81 -3.28 -11.84
C ILE A 97 -0.70 -2.62 -12.63
N SER A 98 -0.64 -1.29 -12.58
CA SER A 98 0.50 -0.50 -13.02
C SER A 98 1.33 -0.13 -11.80
N ALA A 99 2.64 -0.37 -11.84
CA ALA A 99 3.51 -0.08 -10.71
C ALA A 99 4.93 0.26 -11.17
N ASP A 100 5.60 1.16 -10.42
CA ASP A 100 7.02 1.44 -10.60
C ASP A 100 7.86 0.17 -10.43
N GLY A 101 8.99 0.10 -11.12
CA GLY A 101 9.80 -1.12 -11.20
C GLY A 101 10.19 -1.72 -9.85
N PHE A 102 10.58 -0.89 -8.86
CA PHE A 102 10.91 -1.40 -7.52
C PHE A 102 9.67 -1.84 -6.73
N ILE A 103 8.53 -1.17 -6.91
CA ILE A 103 7.27 -1.55 -6.29
C ILE A 103 6.82 -2.90 -6.83
N ALA A 104 6.88 -3.07 -8.16
CA ALA A 104 6.50 -4.30 -8.84
C ALA A 104 7.36 -5.50 -8.41
N SER A 105 8.67 -5.28 -8.19
CA SER A 105 9.61 -6.36 -7.88
C SER A 105 9.75 -6.67 -6.40
N HIS A 106 9.62 -5.68 -5.50
CA HIS A 106 9.97 -5.85 -4.09
C HIS A 106 8.80 -5.67 -3.11
N ILE A 107 7.79 -4.89 -3.49
CA ILE A 107 6.66 -4.56 -2.61
C ILE A 107 5.45 -5.43 -2.94
N LEU A 108 5.03 -5.43 -4.19
CA LEU A 108 3.84 -6.14 -4.64
C LEU A 108 3.86 -7.67 -4.44
N PRO A 109 4.95 -8.40 -4.68
CA PRO A 109 4.93 -9.86 -4.66
C PRO A 109 4.42 -10.44 -3.35
N LEU A 110 4.84 -9.90 -2.20
CA LEU A 110 4.39 -10.36 -0.90
C LEU A 110 2.92 -10.02 -0.64
N ALA A 111 2.47 -8.85 -1.02
CA ALA A 111 1.07 -8.45 -0.88
C ALA A 111 0.14 -9.28 -1.77
N LEU A 112 0.54 -9.53 -3.02
CA LEU A 112 -0.21 -10.37 -3.95
C LEU A 112 -0.23 -11.84 -3.50
N SER A 113 0.87 -12.34 -2.94
CA SER A 113 0.92 -13.69 -2.35
C SER A 113 -0.12 -13.86 -1.25
N LYS A 114 -0.27 -12.87 -0.37
CA LYS A 114 -1.32 -12.87 0.67
C LYS A 114 -2.72 -12.85 0.06
N LEU A 115 -2.96 -11.99 -0.95
CA LEU A 115 -4.26 -11.95 -1.63
C LEU A 115 -4.60 -13.26 -2.32
N LEU A 116 -3.65 -13.89 -3.01
CA LEU A 116 -3.84 -15.18 -3.68
C LEU A 116 -4.07 -16.32 -2.69
N ALA A 117 -3.47 -16.27 -1.50
CA ALA A 117 -3.72 -17.26 -0.45
C ALA A 117 -5.18 -17.18 0.06
N PHE A 118 -5.78 -15.98 0.10
CA PHE A 118 -7.18 -15.79 0.46
C PHE A 118 -8.15 -16.06 -0.69
N ASN A 119 -7.76 -15.74 -1.93
CA ASN A 119 -8.58 -15.93 -3.12
C ASN A 119 -7.73 -16.47 -4.29
N PRO A 120 -7.57 -17.81 -4.39
CA PRO A 120 -6.77 -18.45 -5.43
C PRO A 120 -7.30 -18.24 -6.87
N SER A 121 -8.54 -17.80 -7.03
CA SER A 121 -9.13 -17.54 -8.35
C SER A 121 -8.73 -16.19 -8.95
N LEU A 122 -8.10 -15.30 -8.16
CA LEU A 122 -7.62 -14.03 -8.67
C LEU A 122 -6.48 -14.24 -9.67
N THR A 123 -6.47 -13.43 -10.69
CA THR A 123 -5.37 -13.31 -11.65
C THR A 123 -4.94 -11.86 -11.73
N PHE A 124 -3.64 -11.62 -11.77
CA PHE A 124 -3.06 -10.28 -11.84
C PHE A 124 -2.23 -10.12 -13.10
N SER A 125 -2.28 -8.94 -13.68
CA SER A 125 -1.37 -8.50 -14.75
C SER A 125 -0.64 -7.27 -14.26
N ILE A 126 0.67 -7.38 -14.01
CA ILE A 126 1.51 -6.29 -13.53
C ILE A 126 2.23 -5.70 -14.73
N ARG A 127 2.25 -4.38 -14.85
CA ARG A 127 2.95 -3.65 -15.91
C ARG A 127 3.74 -2.49 -15.32
N SER A 128 4.85 -2.16 -15.96
CA SER A 128 5.58 -0.93 -15.68
C SER A 128 4.77 0.29 -16.15
N GLU A 129 4.89 1.40 -15.46
CA GLU A 129 4.06 2.61 -15.60
C GLU A 129 4.13 3.28 -16.99
N SER A 130 5.14 2.99 -17.78
CA SER A 130 5.30 3.54 -19.13
C SER A 130 4.23 3.11 -20.16
N SER A 131 3.26 2.28 -19.77
CA SER A 131 2.28 1.65 -20.67
C SER A 131 0.84 2.14 -20.47
N GLY A 132 0.60 3.45 -20.46
CA GLY A 132 -0.73 4.04 -20.71
C GLY A 132 -1.88 3.72 -19.73
N ASN A 133 -2.93 4.50 -19.81
CA ASN A 133 -4.15 4.59 -18.97
C ASN A 133 -5.07 3.34 -18.90
N ASN A 134 -4.57 2.12 -18.89
CA ASN A 134 -5.39 0.91 -18.90
C ASN A 134 -5.10 -0.03 -17.73
N SER A 135 -4.92 0.51 -16.54
CA SER A 135 -4.78 -0.24 -15.28
C SER A 135 -6.01 -0.05 -14.39
N ASP A 136 -6.37 -1.07 -13.63
CA ASP A 136 -7.46 -1.01 -12.66
C ASP A 136 -6.96 -0.42 -11.33
N ILE A 137 -5.66 -0.64 -11.04
CA ILE A 137 -4.96 -0.13 -9.87
C ILE A 137 -3.60 0.40 -10.33
N ARG A 138 -3.24 1.59 -9.84
CA ARG A 138 -1.93 2.19 -10.03
C ARG A 138 -1.24 2.34 -8.69
N ILE A 139 0.03 1.92 -8.60
CA ILE A 139 0.85 2.10 -7.40
C ILE A 139 2.16 2.74 -7.85
N TYR A 140 2.44 3.91 -7.32
CA TYR A 140 3.56 4.72 -7.74
C TYR A 140 4.26 5.35 -6.55
N ALA A 141 5.52 5.69 -6.75
CA ALA A 141 6.33 6.41 -5.79
C ALA A 141 6.56 7.85 -6.29
N GLN A 142 6.53 8.78 -5.37
CA GLN A 142 6.90 10.16 -5.64
C GLN A 142 7.85 10.68 -4.56
N ARG A 143 8.50 11.81 -4.82
CA ARG A 143 9.35 12.45 -3.83
C ARG A 143 8.53 12.83 -2.60
N HIS A 144 9.07 12.51 -1.41
CA HIS A 144 8.47 12.97 -0.16
C HIS A 144 8.38 14.50 -0.12
N VAL A 145 7.19 15.03 0.14
CA VAL A 145 6.91 16.46 0.25
C VAL A 145 6.31 16.72 1.61
N THR A 146 6.93 17.60 2.38
CA THR A 146 6.47 17.95 3.74
C THR A 146 5.11 18.67 3.77
N GLU A 147 4.70 19.27 2.64
CA GLU A 147 3.39 19.89 2.48
C GLU A 147 2.68 19.23 1.29
N PRO A 148 1.67 18.36 1.54
CA PRO A 148 0.93 17.72 0.45
C PRO A 148 0.19 18.78 -0.38
N SER A 149 0.38 18.77 -1.69
CA SER A 149 -0.40 19.59 -2.61
C SER A 149 -1.77 18.96 -2.82
N PHE A 150 -2.80 19.79 -3.09
CA PHE A 150 -4.17 19.34 -3.39
C PHE A 150 -4.28 18.50 -4.69
N GLU A 151 -3.19 18.26 -5.39
CA GLU A 151 -3.13 17.50 -6.65
C GLU A 151 -2.81 16.02 -6.47
N ASP A 152 -2.56 15.55 -5.25
CA ASP A 152 -2.29 14.14 -4.97
C ASP A 152 -3.59 13.33 -5.02
N ILE A 153 -3.87 12.73 -6.18
CA ILE A 153 -5.08 11.94 -6.47
C ILE A 153 -5.06 10.55 -5.79
N GLY A 154 -3.87 10.08 -5.40
CA GLY A 154 -3.68 8.75 -4.80
C GLY A 154 -3.77 8.73 -3.28
N THR A 155 -4.20 7.59 -2.73
CA THR A 155 -4.14 7.35 -1.28
C THR A 155 -2.70 7.08 -0.87
N PHE A 156 -2.15 7.88 0.04
CA PHE A 156 -0.84 7.63 0.65
C PHE A 156 -0.86 6.27 1.38
N LEU A 157 0.21 5.49 1.20
CA LEU A 157 0.39 4.19 1.84
C LEU A 157 1.44 4.28 2.95
N PHE A 158 2.67 4.57 2.57
CA PHE A 158 3.83 4.61 3.46
C PHE A 158 4.99 5.33 2.77
N SER A 159 6.00 5.71 3.55
CA SER A 159 7.25 6.28 3.03
C SER A 159 8.37 5.25 3.03
N VAL A 160 9.23 5.32 2.03
CA VAL A 160 10.40 4.45 1.88
C VAL A 160 11.66 5.29 1.73
N THR A 161 12.58 5.17 2.69
CA THR A 161 13.88 5.84 2.62
C THR A 161 14.91 4.93 1.93
N ALA A 162 15.80 5.52 1.14
CA ALA A 162 16.87 4.79 0.49
C ALA A 162 17.85 4.18 1.51
N SER A 163 18.30 2.97 1.20
CA SER A 163 19.43 2.32 1.87
C SER A 163 20.61 2.24 0.91
N ALA A 164 21.81 2.48 1.42
CA ALA A 164 23.05 2.25 0.70
C ALA A 164 23.49 0.80 0.90
N VAL A 165 23.76 0.08 -0.19
CA VAL A 165 24.18 -1.33 -0.16
C VAL A 165 25.47 -1.54 -0.94
N SER A 166 26.31 -2.46 -0.47
CA SER A 166 27.58 -2.81 -1.10
C SER A 166 27.90 -4.29 -0.94
N SER A 167 28.65 -4.87 -1.85
CA SER A 167 29.28 -6.19 -1.70
C SER A 167 30.68 -6.11 -1.05
N ASN A 168 31.23 -4.90 -0.82
CA ASN A 168 32.57 -4.71 -0.28
C ASN A 168 32.53 -4.60 1.26
N PRO A 169 33.09 -5.56 2.01
CA PRO A 169 33.11 -5.51 3.48
C PRO A 169 33.86 -4.32 4.05
N ALA A 170 34.79 -3.73 3.31
CA ALA A 170 35.55 -2.57 3.75
C ALA A 170 34.66 -1.35 4.02
N TYR A 171 33.50 -1.28 3.37
CA TYR A 171 32.56 -0.17 3.52
C TYR A 171 31.56 -0.35 4.68
N SER A 172 31.57 -1.48 5.37
CA SER A 172 30.59 -1.83 6.42
C SER A 172 30.48 -0.81 7.57
N LYS A 173 31.49 0.01 7.80
CA LYS A 173 31.55 1.04 8.84
C LYS A 173 31.34 2.46 8.32
N THR A 174 31.08 2.63 7.03
CA THR A 174 30.88 3.94 6.42
C THR A 174 29.54 4.52 6.90
N THR A 175 29.58 5.68 7.50
CA THR A 175 28.40 6.38 8.04
C THR A 175 28.00 7.59 7.19
N ASP A 176 28.86 8.05 6.29
CA ASP A 176 28.57 9.08 5.29
C ASP A 176 29.11 8.65 3.92
N LEU A 177 28.32 8.81 2.88
CA LEU A 177 28.74 8.48 1.50
C LEU A 177 29.90 9.34 1.01
N LYS A 178 30.17 10.49 1.64
CA LYS A 178 31.30 11.37 1.34
C LYS A 178 32.63 10.77 1.76
N ASP A 179 32.63 9.93 2.80
CA ASP A 179 33.82 9.26 3.32
C ASP A 179 34.29 8.08 2.45
N LEU A 180 33.49 7.70 1.46
CA LEU A 180 33.84 6.66 0.50
C LEU A 180 35.01 7.12 -0.39
N PRO A 181 35.91 6.21 -0.78
CA PRO A 181 36.99 6.52 -1.69
C PRO A 181 36.46 7.08 -3.02
N GLN A 182 37.28 7.88 -3.71
CA GLN A 182 36.90 8.48 -5.00
C GLN A 182 36.63 7.45 -6.11
N SER A 183 37.19 6.24 -5.98
CA SER A 183 36.90 5.12 -6.88
C SER A 183 35.49 4.56 -6.72
N ALA A 184 34.88 4.74 -5.55
CA ALA A 184 33.54 4.25 -5.30
C ALA A 184 32.50 5.03 -6.11
N ARG A 185 31.68 4.31 -6.88
CA ARG A 185 30.67 4.86 -7.77
C ARG A 185 29.27 4.44 -7.30
N LEU A 186 28.25 5.19 -7.70
CA LEU A 186 26.87 4.94 -7.31
C LEU A 186 26.07 4.32 -8.46
N ALA A 187 25.24 3.35 -8.13
CA ALA A 187 24.17 2.85 -8.99
C ALA A 187 22.82 3.18 -8.31
N VAL A 188 21.95 3.86 -9.04
CA VAL A 188 20.74 4.44 -8.45
C VAL A 188 19.52 4.19 -9.34
N PRO A 189 18.33 3.98 -8.77
CA PRO A 189 17.06 4.09 -9.48
C PRO A 189 16.88 5.48 -10.09
N LYS A 190 16.21 5.54 -11.22
CA LYS A 190 15.96 6.80 -11.93
C LYS A 190 15.33 7.86 -11.01
N ILE A 191 14.35 7.47 -10.21
CA ILE A 191 13.66 8.39 -9.29
C ILE A 191 14.64 9.03 -8.28
N TYR A 192 15.62 8.29 -7.77
CA TYR A 192 16.63 8.88 -6.88
C TYR A 192 17.64 9.74 -7.64
N SER A 193 17.95 9.44 -8.90
CA SER A 193 18.90 10.23 -9.68
C SER A 193 18.47 11.69 -9.84
N GLU A 194 17.18 11.95 -9.80
CA GLU A 194 16.59 13.29 -9.92
C GLU A 194 16.76 14.12 -8.65
N ILE A 195 16.67 13.47 -7.47
CA ILE A 195 16.66 14.11 -6.16
C ILE A 195 17.99 14.05 -5.41
N LEU A 196 19.00 13.33 -5.95
CA LEU A 196 20.33 13.26 -5.36
C LEU A 196 20.98 14.65 -5.23
N PRO A 197 21.70 14.93 -4.12
CA PRO A 197 22.60 16.06 -3.99
C PRO A 197 23.67 16.11 -5.09
N LEU A 198 24.11 17.29 -5.47
CA LEU A 198 25.04 17.49 -6.61
C LEU A 198 26.37 16.76 -6.43
N ASP A 199 26.89 16.71 -5.20
CA ASP A 199 28.13 16.01 -4.86
C ASP A 199 28.02 14.49 -5.06
N LEU A 200 26.85 13.91 -4.75
CA LEU A 200 26.58 12.49 -5.01
C LEU A 200 26.25 12.23 -6.47
N LYS A 201 25.58 13.17 -7.16
CA LYS A 201 25.31 13.05 -8.62
C LYS A 201 26.58 12.85 -9.42
N ALA A 202 27.67 13.51 -9.06
CA ALA A 202 28.97 13.37 -9.74
C ALA A 202 29.56 11.94 -9.62
N ARG A 203 29.12 11.16 -8.63
CA ARG A 203 29.55 9.77 -8.43
C ARG A 203 28.69 8.74 -9.13
N VAL A 204 27.56 9.13 -9.69
CA VAL A 204 26.64 8.19 -10.35
C VAL A 204 27.28 7.58 -11.59
N ALA A 205 27.39 6.27 -11.62
CA ALA A 205 27.88 5.50 -12.75
C ALA A 205 26.74 4.85 -13.53
N VAL A 206 25.66 4.45 -12.82
CA VAL A 206 24.54 3.74 -13.43
C VAL A 206 23.23 4.29 -12.89
N VAL A 207 22.29 4.54 -13.80
CA VAL A 207 20.89 4.82 -13.51
C VAL A 207 20.06 3.74 -14.15
N SER A 208 19.12 3.13 -13.40
CA SER A 208 18.27 2.04 -13.90
C SER A 208 16.85 2.16 -13.32
N ASP A 209 15.87 1.79 -14.14
CA ASP A 209 14.47 1.62 -13.65
C ASP A 209 14.29 0.28 -12.92
N SER A 210 15.25 -0.65 -13.03
CA SER A 210 15.23 -1.95 -12.38
C SER A 210 16.11 -1.96 -11.14
N ALA A 211 15.49 -2.01 -9.95
CA ALA A 211 16.20 -2.20 -8.69
C ALA A 211 16.97 -3.54 -8.66
N GLU A 212 16.45 -4.59 -9.29
CA GLU A 212 17.12 -5.88 -9.37
C GLU A 212 18.41 -5.83 -10.22
N ALA A 213 18.41 -5.05 -11.30
CA ALA A 213 19.63 -4.83 -12.09
C ALA A 213 20.71 -4.14 -11.25
N ILE A 214 20.33 -3.15 -10.43
CA ILE A 214 21.26 -2.48 -9.51
C ILE A 214 21.78 -3.46 -8.46
N VAL A 215 20.93 -4.28 -7.85
CA VAL A 215 21.31 -5.29 -6.86
C VAL A 215 22.36 -6.26 -7.45
N LYS A 216 22.12 -6.77 -8.67
CA LYS A 216 23.08 -7.67 -9.36
C LYS A 216 24.41 -6.96 -9.65
N LEU A 217 24.35 -5.73 -10.15
CA LEU A 217 25.55 -4.94 -10.43
C LEU A 217 26.40 -4.73 -9.18
N VAL A 218 25.77 -4.40 -8.06
CA VAL A 218 26.46 -4.20 -6.76
C VAL A 218 27.08 -5.52 -6.27
N ALA A 219 26.38 -6.65 -6.43
CA ALA A 219 26.90 -7.96 -6.03
C ALA A 219 28.18 -8.33 -6.82
N ASP A 220 28.22 -7.98 -8.10
CA ASP A 220 29.33 -8.31 -9.00
C ASP A 220 30.46 -7.26 -9.01
N SER A 221 30.26 -6.10 -8.36
CA SER A 221 31.17 -4.95 -8.47
C SER A 221 31.44 -4.32 -7.11
N PRO A 222 32.56 -4.63 -6.44
CA PRO A 222 32.83 -4.17 -5.06
C PRO A 222 33.01 -2.66 -4.92
N ASP A 223 33.29 -1.95 -6.00
CA ASP A 223 33.43 -0.49 -6.03
C ASP A 223 32.11 0.23 -6.38
N ILE A 224 31.04 -0.52 -6.62
CA ILE A 224 29.70 0.04 -6.87
C ILE A 224 28.87 -0.06 -5.59
N ILE A 225 28.26 1.05 -5.22
CA ILE A 225 27.32 1.16 -4.12
C ILE A 225 25.94 1.42 -4.68
N GLY A 226 24.98 0.57 -4.33
CA GLY A 226 23.58 0.75 -4.72
C GLY A 226 22.85 1.64 -3.72
N LEU A 227 22.12 2.64 -4.19
CA LEU A 227 21.11 3.34 -3.38
C LEU A 227 19.76 2.78 -3.76
N LEU A 228 19.18 1.99 -2.87
CA LEU A 228 17.96 1.25 -3.13
C LEU A 228 16.88 1.61 -2.11
N PRO A 229 15.59 1.64 -2.51
CA PRO A 229 14.51 1.71 -1.52
C PRO A 229 14.61 0.51 -0.57
N HIS A 230 14.53 0.75 0.74
CA HIS A 230 14.36 -0.35 1.67
C HIS A 230 12.97 -0.97 1.42
N PRO A 231 12.81 -2.20 1.06
CA PRO A 231 13.45 -3.45 1.41
C PRO A 231 14.14 -4.20 0.24
N ALA A 232 14.61 -3.51 -0.77
CA ALA A 232 15.26 -4.15 -1.93
C ALA A 232 16.61 -4.80 -1.61
N THR A 233 16.93 -4.99 -0.33
CA THR A 233 18.22 -5.53 0.11
C THR A 233 18.25 -7.06 0.01
N ARG A 234 19.36 -7.61 -0.49
CA ARG A 234 19.64 -9.05 -0.49
C ARG A 234 20.52 -9.41 0.71
N GLN A 235 20.43 -10.67 1.16
CA GLN A 235 21.21 -11.18 2.30
C GLN A 235 22.72 -11.23 2.03
N ASP A 236 23.14 -11.26 0.77
CA ASP A 236 24.54 -11.28 0.32
C ASP A 236 25.14 -9.87 0.15
N LEU A 237 24.35 -8.82 0.37
CA LEU A 237 24.81 -7.44 0.35
C LEU A 237 24.84 -6.83 1.75
N ILE A 238 25.82 -6.01 2.00
CA ILE A 238 25.95 -5.26 3.25
C ILE A 238 25.16 -3.97 3.12
N THR A 239 24.24 -3.73 4.05
CA THR A 239 23.62 -2.40 4.20
C THR A 239 24.56 -1.52 4.99
N LEU A 240 24.93 -0.38 4.42
CA LEU A 240 25.79 0.60 5.07
C LEU A 240 24.98 1.40 6.08
N PRO A 241 25.55 1.75 7.25
CA PRO A 241 24.88 2.53 8.29
C PRO A 241 24.85 4.03 7.94
N VAL A 242 24.40 4.36 6.74
CA VAL A 242 24.28 5.71 6.22
C VAL A 242 22.82 6.16 6.33
N SER A 243 22.60 7.35 6.89
CA SER A 243 21.29 7.97 6.91
C SER A 243 21.07 8.82 5.65
N LEU A 244 19.99 8.58 4.93
CA LEU A 244 19.65 9.24 3.66
C LEU A 244 18.23 9.85 3.70
N PRO A 245 17.94 10.75 4.66
CA PRO A 245 16.58 11.27 4.85
C PRO A 245 16.05 12.03 3.63
N ASP A 246 16.93 12.70 2.89
CA ASP A 246 16.56 13.43 1.66
C ASP A 246 16.16 12.52 0.50
N LEU A 247 16.46 11.22 0.60
CA LEU A 247 16.11 10.20 -0.38
C LEU A 247 14.92 9.35 0.10
N THR A 248 13.87 10.02 0.56
CA THR A 248 12.62 9.39 0.95
C THR A 248 11.58 9.57 -0.15
N LEU A 249 10.86 8.50 -0.43
CA LEU A 249 9.77 8.43 -1.39
C LEU A 249 8.48 8.10 -0.67
N ASP A 250 7.41 8.73 -1.08
CA ASP A 250 6.05 8.39 -0.66
C ASP A 250 5.43 7.46 -1.69
N VAL A 251 4.90 6.35 -1.23
CA VAL A 251 4.21 5.37 -2.07
C VAL A 251 2.71 5.62 -1.98
N HIS A 252 2.07 5.72 -3.13
CA HIS A 252 0.64 6.00 -3.27
C HIS A 252 -0.06 4.90 -4.05
N LEU A 253 -1.32 4.66 -3.74
CA LEU A 253 -2.22 3.78 -4.48
C LEU A 253 -3.39 4.59 -5.02
N GLU A 254 -3.66 4.44 -6.30
CA GLU A 254 -4.81 4.99 -6.99
C GLU A 254 -5.61 3.84 -7.61
N ALA A 255 -6.92 3.81 -7.37
CA ALA A 255 -7.83 2.89 -8.01
C ALA A 255 -8.68 3.63 -9.03
N LEU A 256 -8.77 3.11 -10.26
CA LEU A 256 -9.59 3.71 -11.32
C LEU A 256 -11.07 3.80 -10.91
N GLU A 257 -11.54 2.77 -10.20
CA GLU A 257 -12.87 2.75 -9.60
C GLU A 257 -12.75 2.84 -8.08
N PRO A 258 -13.31 3.87 -7.42
CA PRO A 258 -13.26 4.02 -5.95
C PRO A 258 -13.85 2.83 -5.19
N SER A 259 -14.76 2.07 -5.81
CA SER A 259 -15.37 0.87 -5.27
C SER A 259 -14.56 -0.42 -5.51
N ASN A 260 -13.32 -0.32 -5.99
CA ASN A 260 -12.49 -1.48 -6.27
C ASN A 260 -12.03 -2.15 -4.95
N HIS A 261 -12.72 -3.23 -4.59
CA HIS A 261 -12.46 -3.96 -3.33
C HIS A 261 -11.08 -4.63 -3.29
N ILE A 262 -10.52 -4.98 -4.46
CA ILE A 262 -9.16 -5.53 -4.54
C ILE A 262 -8.13 -4.44 -4.22
N ALA A 263 -8.36 -3.21 -4.70
CA ALA A 263 -7.53 -2.07 -4.35
C ALA A 263 -7.56 -1.79 -2.84
N THR A 264 -8.75 -1.83 -2.23
CA THR A 264 -8.91 -1.66 -0.78
C THR A 264 -8.21 -2.76 0.03
N ALA A 265 -8.32 -4.03 -0.41
CA ALA A 265 -7.64 -5.15 0.23
C ALA A 265 -6.11 -5.04 0.08
N LEU A 266 -5.64 -4.66 -1.10
CA LEU A 266 -4.21 -4.46 -1.38
C LEU A 266 -3.64 -3.31 -0.54
N LEU A 267 -4.35 -2.18 -0.47
CA LEU A 267 -4.01 -1.03 0.37
C LEU A 267 -3.80 -1.47 1.83
N ARG A 268 -4.76 -2.21 2.39
CA ARG A 268 -4.68 -2.69 3.76
C ARG A 268 -3.47 -3.59 3.99
N ILE A 269 -3.24 -4.56 3.10
CA ILE A 269 -2.10 -5.47 3.21
C ILE A 269 -0.78 -4.72 3.13
N LEU A 270 -0.69 -3.69 2.29
CA LEU A 270 0.50 -2.88 2.14
C LEU A 270 0.74 -2.00 3.37
N CYS A 271 -0.29 -1.36 3.92
CA CYS A 271 -0.17 -0.59 5.17
C CYS A 271 0.21 -1.47 6.37
N ASP A 272 -0.32 -2.70 6.45
CA ASP A 272 0.06 -3.66 7.51
C ASP A 272 1.51 -4.16 7.37
N GLN A 273 2.04 -4.17 6.15
CA GLN A 273 3.41 -4.60 5.84
C GLN A 273 4.45 -3.50 6.11
N TYR A 274 4.07 -2.26 5.92
CA TYR A 274 4.92 -1.07 6.03
C TYR A 274 4.19 -0.07 6.93
N PRO A 275 4.21 -0.26 8.26
CA PRO A 275 3.61 0.70 9.19
C PRO A 275 4.36 2.04 9.07
N ALA A 276 3.57 3.13 9.00
CA ALA A 276 4.06 4.50 8.87
C ALA A 276 4.89 4.95 10.07
#